data_75f6dad29c0d91cb1ba83c837d0ccf8c
#
_entry.id   75f6dad29c0d91cb1ba83c837d0ccf8c
#
_cell.length_a   1.000
_cell.length_b   1.000
_cell.length_c   1.000
_cell.angle_alpha   90.00
_cell.angle_beta   90.00
_cell.angle_gamma   90.00
#
_symmetry.space_group_name_H-M   'P 1'
#
loop_
_entity.id
_entity.type
_entity.pdbx_description
1 polymer ?
#
loop_
_entity_poly.entity_id
_entity_poly.type
_entity_poly.pdbx_seq_one_letter_code
_entity_poly.pdbx_strand_id
1 'polypeptide(L)'
;MTRLRHSRAVAAASALLVVLMTAGGCAAAPAAPELSGDTLVHDPAFVAGEEGEPSFLYSTGDGRIGDGNIQIRRSDDGAEWEDAGTVWDEKPAWLVEAVPGVDNLWAPELYEHDGTWYLYYSASTFGKNSSLIALATNTTLDPDDPDYEWVDQGVVIESAGTDFNAIDPGIVEDEHGEPWMAFGSFWSGIRMVPLEWPSGLRADDTEPLLVADRQLPPNAIEAPFILPHDGLYYLFVSKDFCCQGVDSTYSIAVGRSESVTGPYVDADGVPLLEDGGTPVLATDGARVGPGGQSVSGGLLAFHYYDADLDGQFRLGLLPLAWRDGWPHVAWPPAA
;
A
#
# COMPACT_ATOMS: atom_id res chain seq x y z
N MET A 1 -25.42 88.02 24.57
CA MET A 1 -24.36 87.05 24.24
C MET A 1 -24.93 85.65 24.23
N THR A 2 -25.36 85.19 23.06
CA THR A 2 -26.13 83.92 22.90
C THR A 2 -25.21 82.87 22.28
N ARG A 3 -24.95 81.79 22.99
CA ARG A 3 -24.16 80.69 22.48
C ARG A 3 -25.06 79.66 21.80
N LEU A 4 -24.88 79.47 20.50
CA LEU A 4 -25.46 78.36 19.73
C LEU A 4 -24.80 77.05 20.11
N ARG A 5 -25.61 76.04 20.45
CA ARG A 5 -25.17 74.60 20.56
C ARG A 5 -25.43 73.92 19.24
N HIS A 6 -24.35 73.37 18.64
CA HIS A 6 -24.47 72.52 17.49
C HIS A 6 -24.61 71.01 17.93
N SER A 7 -25.75 70.43 17.63
CA SER A 7 -25.99 69.04 17.82
C SER A 7 -25.39 68.24 16.60
N ARG A 8 -24.47 67.40 16.86
CA ARG A 8 -23.94 66.37 15.82
C ARG A 8 -24.81 65.13 15.92
N ALA A 9 -25.51 64.79 14.83
CA ALA A 9 -26.18 63.52 14.65
C ALA A 9 -25.14 62.50 14.25
N VAL A 10 -25.03 61.39 14.98
CA VAL A 10 -24.24 60.21 14.67
C VAL A 10 -25.15 59.26 13.90
N ALA A 11 -24.86 59.06 12.62
CA ALA A 11 -25.54 58.07 11.81
C ALA A 11 -24.84 56.69 12.06
N ALA A 12 -25.57 55.75 12.64
CA ALA A 12 -25.13 54.37 12.78
C ALA A 12 -25.38 53.63 11.46
N ALA A 13 -24.32 53.27 10.79
CA ALA A 13 -24.37 52.38 9.63
C ALA A 13 -24.36 50.90 10.11
N SER A 14 -25.50 50.22 9.99
CA SER A 14 -25.59 48.78 10.23
C SER A 14 -25.02 48.02 9.01
N ALA A 15 -23.85 47.45 9.15
CA ALA A 15 -23.30 46.53 8.15
C ALA A 15 -23.99 45.15 8.27
N LEU A 16 -24.77 44.79 7.26
CA LEU A 16 -25.37 43.45 7.12
C LEU A 16 -24.29 42.47 6.62
N LEU A 17 -23.80 41.62 7.51
CA LEU A 17 -22.86 40.54 7.15
C LEU A 17 -23.66 39.41 6.47
N VAL A 18 -23.61 39.32 5.16
CA VAL A 18 -24.14 38.20 4.41
C VAL A 18 -23.11 37.04 4.48
N VAL A 19 -23.37 36.05 5.32
CA VAL A 19 -22.64 34.82 5.38
C VAL A 19 -23.08 33.97 4.16
N LEU A 20 -22.28 33.95 3.10
CA LEU A 20 -22.44 32.97 2.04
C LEU A 20 -22.03 31.59 2.62
N MET A 21 -23.01 30.76 2.96
CA MET A 21 -22.77 29.33 3.14
C MET A 21 -22.52 28.73 1.75
N THR A 22 -21.27 28.47 1.41
CA THR A 22 -20.93 27.59 0.31
C THR A 22 -21.38 26.20 0.71
N ALA A 23 -22.45 25.71 0.10
CA ALA A 23 -22.78 24.28 0.15
C ALA A 23 -21.61 23.54 -0.49
N GLY A 24 -20.78 22.91 0.32
CA GLY A 24 -19.78 21.94 -0.14
C GLY A 24 -20.54 20.83 -0.85
N GLY A 25 -20.51 20.83 -2.17
CA GLY A 25 -20.99 19.71 -2.95
C GLY A 25 -20.14 18.50 -2.58
N CYS A 26 -20.75 17.45 -2.04
CA CYS A 26 -20.12 16.14 -2.01
C CYS A 26 -19.89 15.77 -3.48
N ALA A 27 -18.65 15.91 -3.94
CA ALA A 27 -18.24 15.25 -5.17
C ALA A 27 -18.49 13.76 -4.97
N ALA A 28 -19.27 13.13 -5.84
CA ALA A 28 -19.42 11.69 -5.81
C ALA A 28 -18.01 11.09 -5.97
N ALA A 29 -17.68 10.08 -5.16
CA ALA A 29 -16.45 9.33 -5.35
C ALA A 29 -16.40 8.85 -6.82
N PRO A 30 -15.22 8.87 -7.48
CA PRO A 30 -15.08 8.35 -8.82
C PRO A 30 -15.61 6.89 -8.85
N ALA A 31 -16.21 6.50 -9.97
CA ALA A 31 -16.61 5.11 -10.15
C ALA A 31 -15.35 4.22 -10.23
N ALA A 32 -15.43 3.00 -9.69
CA ALA A 32 -14.38 2.01 -9.91
C ALA A 32 -14.19 1.76 -11.41
N PRO A 33 -12.95 1.66 -11.93
CA PRO A 33 -12.72 1.30 -13.31
C PRO A 33 -13.24 -0.12 -13.61
N GLU A 34 -13.76 -0.34 -14.82
CA GLU A 34 -14.06 -1.70 -15.30
C GLU A 34 -12.77 -2.30 -15.86
N LEU A 35 -12.17 -3.21 -15.08
CA LEU A 35 -10.86 -3.76 -15.41
C LEU A 35 -10.95 -4.81 -16.52
N SER A 36 -9.99 -4.78 -17.44
CA SER A 36 -9.84 -5.71 -18.55
C SER A 36 -8.37 -6.03 -18.84
N GLY A 37 -8.11 -6.93 -19.80
CA GLY A 37 -6.76 -7.35 -20.16
C GLY A 37 -6.13 -8.30 -19.15
N ASP A 38 -4.82 -8.15 -18.87
CA ASP A 38 -4.10 -8.96 -17.92
C ASP A 38 -4.31 -8.48 -16.48
N THR A 39 -5.30 -9.05 -15.82
CA THR A 39 -5.67 -8.77 -14.43
C THR A 39 -5.32 -9.90 -13.47
N LEU A 40 -4.50 -10.89 -13.90
CA LEU A 40 -3.96 -11.94 -13.05
C LEU A 40 -2.85 -11.38 -12.15
N VAL A 41 -3.24 -10.81 -11.03
CA VAL A 41 -2.37 -10.05 -10.13
C VAL A 41 -2.52 -10.55 -8.70
N HIS A 42 -1.40 -10.74 -8.02
CA HIS A 42 -1.29 -11.00 -6.59
C HIS A 42 -0.32 -10.00 -5.97
N ASP A 43 -0.66 -9.39 -4.83
CA ASP A 43 0.13 -8.37 -4.12
C ASP A 43 0.56 -7.20 -5.03
N PRO A 44 -0.38 -6.39 -5.50
CA PRO A 44 -0.08 -5.29 -6.39
C PRO A 44 0.65 -4.13 -5.70
N ALA A 45 1.83 -3.73 -6.19
CA ALA A 45 2.41 -2.41 -6.01
C ALA A 45 1.95 -1.55 -7.18
N PHE A 46 1.01 -0.65 -6.92
CA PHE A 46 0.34 0.15 -7.94
C PHE A 46 0.85 1.59 -7.94
N VAL A 47 1.22 2.08 -9.13
CA VAL A 47 1.57 3.48 -9.37
C VAL A 47 0.61 4.05 -10.41
N ALA A 48 -0.26 4.96 -9.98
CA ALA A 48 -1.16 5.68 -10.88
C ALA A 48 -0.37 6.69 -11.70
N GLY A 49 -0.55 6.67 -13.02
CA GLY A 49 0.00 7.69 -13.92
C GLY A 49 -0.65 9.05 -13.70
N GLU A 50 0.09 10.12 -13.94
CA GLU A 50 -0.46 11.46 -14.07
C GLU A 50 -1.28 11.60 -15.36
N GLU A 51 -1.97 12.75 -15.55
CA GLU A 51 -2.79 12.96 -16.75
C GLU A 51 -1.96 12.83 -18.05
N GLY A 52 -2.22 11.77 -18.81
CA GLY A 52 -1.53 11.45 -20.06
C GLY A 52 -0.31 10.55 -19.93
N GLU A 53 0.04 10.14 -18.71
CA GLU A 53 1.10 9.18 -18.45
C GLU A 53 0.50 7.79 -18.10
N PRO A 54 1.19 6.70 -18.44
CA PRO A 54 0.72 5.36 -18.13
C PRO A 54 0.77 5.07 -16.63
N SER A 55 -0.17 4.24 -16.16
CA SER A 55 -0.10 3.61 -14.85
C SER A 55 0.72 2.33 -14.93
N PHE A 56 1.43 2.01 -13.86
CA PHE A 56 2.20 0.77 -13.72
C PHE A 56 1.73 -0.04 -12.53
N LEU A 57 1.87 -1.35 -12.64
CA LEU A 57 1.57 -2.29 -11.59
C LEU A 57 2.61 -3.39 -11.57
N TYR A 58 3.31 -3.50 -10.45
CA TYR A 58 4.24 -4.59 -10.18
C TYR A 58 3.57 -5.60 -9.25
N SER A 59 3.83 -6.88 -9.41
CA SER A 59 3.14 -7.91 -8.62
C SER A 59 4.00 -9.13 -8.37
N THR A 60 3.58 -9.93 -7.39
CA THR A 60 4.15 -11.25 -7.10
C THR A 60 4.37 -12.06 -8.37
N GLY A 61 5.53 -12.68 -8.49
CA GLY A 61 5.93 -13.51 -9.61
C GLY A 61 5.08 -14.77 -9.75
N ASP A 62 5.03 -15.29 -10.96
CA ASP A 62 4.43 -16.58 -11.29
C ASP A 62 5.47 -17.45 -12.01
N GLY A 63 5.83 -18.60 -11.44
CA GLY A 63 6.82 -19.52 -12.03
C GLY A 63 6.48 -20.04 -13.42
N ARG A 64 5.26 -19.80 -13.90
CA ARG A 64 4.83 -20.07 -15.28
C ARG A 64 5.21 -18.94 -16.24
N ILE A 65 5.60 -17.78 -15.71
CA ILE A 65 5.90 -16.56 -16.45
C ILE A 65 7.20 -15.97 -15.90
N GLY A 66 8.18 -15.66 -16.76
CA GLY A 66 9.39 -14.92 -16.39
C GLY A 66 10.20 -15.53 -15.23
N ASP A 67 10.26 -16.86 -15.13
CA ASP A 67 10.99 -17.57 -14.07
C ASP A 67 10.55 -17.20 -12.64
N GLY A 68 9.29 -16.74 -12.46
CA GLY A 68 8.77 -16.29 -11.15
C GLY A 68 9.34 -14.96 -10.66
N ASN A 69 9.89 -14.13 -11.54
CA ASN A 69 10.28 -12.76 -11.24
C ASN A 69 9.06 -11.86 -11.00
N ILE A 70 9.28 -10.70 -10.36
CA ILE A 70 8.26 -9.65 -10.22
C ILE A 70 7.73 -9.29 -11.60
N GLN A 71 6.41 -9.42 -11.78
CA GLN A 71 5.71 -9.14 -13.02
C GLN A 71 5.38 -7.66 -13.12
N ILE A 72 5.36 -7.16 -14.35
CA ILE A 72 5.04 -5.77 -14.66
C ILE A 72 3.81 -5.73 -15.57
N ARG A 73 2.91 -4.82 -15.28
CA ARG A 73 1.76 -4.46 -16.13
C ARG A 73 1.72 -2.97 -16.32
N ARG A 74 1.24 -2.57 -17.50
CA ARG A 74 1.08 -1.17 -17.90
C ARG A 74 -0.37 -0.93 -18.33
N SER A 75 -0.87 0.26 -18.08
CA SER A 75 -2.18 0.71 -18.56
C SER A 75 -2.13 2.19 -18.92
N ASP A 76 -2.61 2.54 -20.12
CA ASP A 76 -2.68 3.94 -20.55
C ASP A 76 -3.94 4.66 -20.04
N ASP A 77 -4.95 3.93 -19.57
CA ASP A 77 -6.24 4.47 -19.14
C ASP A 77 -6.66 4.07 -17.72
N GLY A 78 -5.82 3.26 -17.03
CA GLY A 78 -6.09 2.73 -15.70
C GLY A 78 -7.14 1.62 -15.66
N ALA A 79 -7.64 1.16 -16.80
CA ALA A 79 -8.69 0.15 -16.91
C ALA A 79 -8.27 -1.08 -17.72
N GLU A 80 -7.69 -0.91 -18.91
CA GLU A 80 -7.14 -2.00 -19.72
C GLU A 80 -5.65 -2.21 -19.37
N TRP A 81 -5.32 -3.40 -18.88
CA TRP A 81 -3.98 -3.75 -18.41
C TRP A 81 -3.29 -4.72 -19.39
N GLU A 82 -2.07 -4.40 -19.75
CA GLU A 82 -1.23 -5.20 -20.63
C GLU A 82 -0.02 -5.76 -19.87
N ASP A 83 0.40 -6.98 -20.21
CA ASP A 83 1.67 -7.55 -19.74
C ASP A 83 2.84 -6.73 -20.31
N ALA A 84 3.67 -6.22 -19.44
CA ALA A 84 4.88 -5.46 -19.77
C ALA A 84 6.19 -6.23 -19.38
N GLY A 85 6.09 -7.53 -19.15
CA GLY A 85 7.22 -8.41 -18.84
C GLY A 85 7.50 -8.56 -17.35
N THR A 86 8.76 -8.74 -17.03
CA THR A 86 9.25 -8.94 -15.66
C THR A 86 10.47 -8.05 -15.39
N VAL A 87 10.75 -7.80 -14.10
CA VAL A 87 11.86 -6.93 -13.67
C VAL A 87 13.20 -7.42 -14.21
N TRP A 88 13.42 -8.75 -14.23
CA TRP A 88 14.59 -9.41 -14.84
C TRP A 88 14.14 -10.64 -15.62
N ASP A 89 14.94 -11.06 -16.59
CA ASP A 89 14.74 -12.33 -17.29
C ASP A 89 14.98 -13.54 -16.37
N GLU A 90 16.01 -13.45 -15.50
CA GLU A 90 16.38 -14.45 -14.50
C GLU A 90 16.56 -13.79 -13.14
N LYS A 91 16.19 -14.49 -12.06
CA LYS A 91 16.43 -14.01 -10.68
C LYS A 91 17.92 -13.78 -10.44
N PRO A 92 18.32 -12.77 -9.66
CA PRO A 92 19.71 -12.58 -9.25
C PRO A 92 20.30 -13.86 -8.64
N ALA A 93 21.45 -14.31 -9.12
CA ALA A 93 22.04 -15.59 -8.74
C ALA A 93 22.32 -15.68 -7.22
N TRP A 94 22.77 -14.58 -6.61
CA TRP A 94 23.02 -14.49 -5.17
C TRP A 94 21.75 -14.75 -4.34
N LEU A 95 20.59 -14.30 -4.83
CA LEU A 95 19.30 -14.46 -4.15
C LEU A 95 18.87 -15.92 -4.11
N VAL A 96 19.05 -16.65 -5.19
CA VAL A 96 18.79 -18.10 -5.25
C VAL A 96 19.71 -18.88 -4.31
N GLU A 97 20.94 -18.41 -4.11
CA GLU A 97 21.89 -18.98 -3.13
C GLU A 97 21.48 -18.64 -1.68
N ALA A 98 21.02 -17.38 -1.44
CA ALA A 98 20.62 -16.92 -0.11
C ALA A 98 19.30 -17.55 0.38
N VAL A 99 18.35 -17.80 -0.55
CA VAL A 99 17.03 -18.42 -0.24
C VAL A 99 16.85 -19.68 -1.09
N PRO A 100 17.45 -20.82 -0.67
CA PRO A 100 17.34 -22.05 -1.42
C PRO A 100 15.90 -22.53 -1.56
N GLY A 101 15.47 -22.76 -2.80
CA GLY A 101 14.11 -23.19 -3.14
C GLY A 101 13.12 -22.04 -3.34
N VAL A 102 13.60 -20.79 -3.49
CA VAL A 102 12.77 -19.67 -3.94
C VAL A 102 12.29 -19.94 -5.38
N ASP A 103 10.97 -20.07 -5.53
CA ASP A 103 10.34 -20.26 -6.84
C ASP A 103 9.89 -18.91 -7.41
N ASN A 104 9.15 -18.13 -6.65
CA ASN A 104 8.65 -16.82 -7.02
C ASN A 104 9.23 -15.74 -6.12
N LEU A 105 9.42 -14.52 -6.65
CA LEU A 105 9.61 -13.30 -5.87
C LEU A 105 8.24 -12.74 -5.51
N TRP A 106 8.08 -12.21 -4.30
CA TRP A 106 6.77 -11.87 -3.75
C TRP A 106 6.65 -10.41 -3.34
N ALA A 107 5.40 -9.96 -3.31
CA ALA A 107 4.96 -8.72 -2.68
C ALA A 107 5.92 -7.55 -2.90
N PRO A 108 6.02 -7.03 -4.13
CA PRO A 108 6.82 -5.85 -4.41
C PRO A 108 6.20 -4.62 -3.78
N GLU A 109 7.05 -3.63 -3.47
CA GLU A 109 6.67 -2.27 -3.16
C GLU A 109 7.50 -1.31 -4.00
N LEU A 110 6.84 -0.28 -4.55
CA LEU A 110 7.45 0.77 -5.35
C LEU A 110 7.38 2.09 -4.62
N TYR A 111 8.53 2.74 -4.45
CA TYR A 111 8.63 4.08 -3.86
C TYR A 111 9.50 4.98 -4.74
N GLU A 112 9.06 6.21 -4.97
CA GLU A 112 9.84 7.20 -5.72
C GLU A 112 10.43 8.23 -4.74
N HIS A 113 11.74 8.50 -4.87
CA HIS A 113 12.41 9.56 -4.14
C HIS A 113 13.47 10.22 -5.01
N ASP A 114 13.38 11.55 -5.16
CA ASP A 114 14.34 12.38 -5.93
C ASP A 114 14.64 11.85 -7.35
N GLY A 115 13.60 11.39 -8.09
CA GLY A 115 13.71 10.88 -9.46
C GLY A 115 14.30 9.48 -9.57
N THR A 116 14.38 8.75 -8.46
CA THR A 116 14.78 7.34 -8.40
C THR A 116 13.62 6.50 -7.91
N TRP A 117 13.32 5.43 -8.63
CA TRP A 117 12.40 4.39 -8.20
C TRP A 117 13.13 3.32 -7.40
N TYR A 118 12.59 2.99 -6.25
CA TYR A 118 13.05 1.94 -5.35
C TYR A 118 12.04 0.81 -5.39
N LEU A 119 12.46 -0.37 -5.85
CA LEU A 119 11.67 -1.59 -5.84
C LEU A 119 12.17 -2.47 -4.69
N TYR A 120 11.37 -2.56 -3.64
CA TYR A 120 11.57 -3.54 -2.58
C TYR A 120 10.76 -4.80 -2.93
N TYR A 121 11.32 -5.97 -2.69
CA TYR A 121 10.67 -7.23 -2.99
C TYR A 121 11.13 -8.34 -2.06
N SER A 122 10.27 -9.34 -1.86
CA SER A 122 10.49 -10.43 -0.93
C SER A 122 10.98 -11.69 -1.64
N ALA A 123 11.94 -12.38 -1.05
CA ALA A 123 12.35 -13.71 -1.43
C ALA A 123 12.17 -14.68 -0.27
N SER A 124 11.39 -15.73 -0.48
CA SER A 124 11.04 -16.70 0.56
C SER A 124 10.64 -18.05 -0.03
N THR A 125 10.31 -18.99 0.86
CA THR A 125 9.63 -20.23 0.54
C THR A 125 8.40 -20.38 1.43
N PHE A 126 7.29 -20.87 0.87
CA PHE A 126 6.01 -20.90 1.58
C PHE A 126 6.07 -21.62 2.93
N GLY A 127 5.55 -20.98 3.98
CA GLY A 127 5.52 -21.50 5.35
C GLY A 127 6.87 -21.48 6.07
N LYS A 128 7.83 -20.68 5.61
CA LYS A 128 9.13 -20.44 6.26
C LYS A 128 9.29 -18.97 6.60
N ASN A 129 10.19 -18.70 7.55
CA ASN A 129 10.72 -17.35 7.80
C ASN A 129 12.23 -17.26 7.55
N SER A 130 12.77 -18.16 6.73
CA SER A 130 14.10 -18.00 6.14
C SER A 130 13.96 -17.14 4.89
N SER A 131 13.59 -15.87 5.12
CA SER A 131 13.16 -14.92 4.10
C SER A 131 14.05 -13.70 4.11
N LEU A 132 14.03 -12.93 3.02
CA LEU A 132 14.67 -11.64 2.94
C LEU A 132 13.84 -10.67 2.10
N ILE A 133 14.01 -9.38 2.39
CA ILE A 133 13.60 -8.28 1.53
C ILE A 133 14.86 -7.73 0.87
N ALA A 134 14.83 -7.61 -0.44
CA ALA A 134 15.88 -7.03 -1.27
C ALA A 134 15.41 -5.75 -1.95
N LEU A 135 16.36 -4.99 -2.49
CA LEU A 135 16.15 -3.72 -3.15
C LEU A 135 16.77 -3.72 -4.55
N ALA A 136 16.05 -3.16 -5.51
CA ALA A 136 16.58 -2.71 -6.78
C ALA A 136 16.16 -1.26 -7.05
N THR A 137 16.93 -0.54 -7.86
CA THR A 137 16.64 0.86 -8.21
C THR A 137 16.60 1.07 -9.71
N ASN A 138 15.78 2.03 -10.18
CA ASN A 138 15.68 2.44 -11.58
C ASN A 138 15.33 3.93 -11.65
N THR A 139 15.48 4.55 -12.81
CA THR A 139 15.08 5.94 -13.05
C THR A 139 13.72 6.06 -13.74
N THR A 140 13.15 4.97 -14.21
CA THR A 140 11.85 4.90 -14.90
C THR A 140 11.15 3.57 -14.60
N LEU A 141 9.81 3.56 -14.66
CA LEU A 141 9.01 2.34 -14.58
C LEU A 141 8.64 1.78 -15.96
N ASP A 142 8.87 2.56 -17.04
CA ASP A 142 8.50 2.18 -18.40
C ASP A 142 9.56 1.27 -19.02
N PRO A 143 9.28 -0.03 -19.28
CA PRO A 143 10.22 -0.94 -19.91
C PRO A 143 10.62 -0.54 -21.35
N ASP A 144 9.83 0.33 -22.01
CA ASP A 144 10.13 0.83 -23.34
C ASP A 144 11.08 2.05 -23.33
N ASP A 145 11.35 2.63 -22.15
CA ASP A 145 12.28 3.74 -21.98
C ASP A 145 13.72 3.27 -22.19
N PRO A 146 14.56 3.97 -22.99
CA PRO A 146 15.97 3.58 -23.22
C PRO A 146 16.84 3.61 -21.95
N ASP A 147 16.42 4.30 -20.89
CA ASP A 147 17.13 4.38 -19.62
C ASP A 147 16.61 3.35 -18.60
N TYR A 148 15.68 2.46 -19.01
CA TYR A 148 15.13 1.41 -18.16
C TYR A 148 16.17 0.34 -17.82
N GLU A 149 16.61 0.32 -16.56
CA GLU A 149 17.54 -0.67 -16.03
C GLU A 149 17.35 -0.82 -14.51
N TRP A 150 16.87 -1.97 -14.04
CA TRP A 150 16.82 -2.27 -12.62
C TRP A 150 18.19 -2.70 -12.11
N VAL A 151 18.78 -1.88 -11.24
CA VAL A 151 20.08 -2.11 -10.61
C VAL A 151 19.88 -2.74 -9.25
N ASP A 152 20.34 -3.98 -9.09
CA ASP A 152 20.29 -4.72 -7.83
C ASP A 152 21.14 -4.04 -6.75
N GLN A 153 20.54 -3.74 -5.60
CA GLN A 153 21.18 -3.11 -4.43
C GLN A 153 21.43 -4.13 -3.29
N GLY A 154 20.96 -5.39 -3.46
CA GLY A 154 21.15 -6.47 -2.50
C GLY A 154 20.12 -6.49 -1.37
N VAL A 155 20.50 -7.09 -0.25
CA VAL A 155 19.63 -7.36 0.90
C VAL A 155 19.39 -6.10 1.73
N VAL A 156 18.13 -5.84 2.08
CA VAL A 156 17.73 -4.80 3.05
C VAL A 156 17.61 -5.40 4.45
N ILE A 157 16.90 -6.52 4.59
CA ILE A 157 16.73 -7.24 5.85
C ILE A 157 16.48 -8.72 5.59
N GLU A 158 16.92 -9.58 6.50
CA GLU A 158 16.66 -11.02 6.51
C GLU A 158 16.10 -11.49 7.85
N SER A 159 15.36 -12.60 7.83
CA SER A 159 14.68 -13.13 9.01
C SER A 159 15.13 -14.52 9.44
N ALA A 160 16.13 -15.09 8.79
CA ALA A 160 16.64 -16.40 9.17
C ALA A 160 17.12 -16.44 10.63
N GLY A 161 16.47 -17.25 11.46
CA GLY A 161 16.80 -17.40 12.88
C GLY A 161 16.19 -16.33 13.80
N THR A 162 15.33 -15.46 13.30
CA THR A 162 14.59 -14.46 14.08
C THR A 162 13.18 -14.97 14.44
N ASP A 163 12.42 -14.16 15.19
CA ASP A 163 11.03 -14.41 15.54
C ASP A 163 10.02 -13.71 14.59
N PHE A 164 10.49 -12.99 13.58
CA PHE A 164 9.67 -12.33 12.55
C PHE A 164 9.89 -12.94 11.17
N ASN A 165 9.12 -12.52 10.19
CA ASN A 165 9.25 -12.89 8.79
C ASN A 165 9.53 -11.66 7.93
N ALA A 166 10.68 -11.61 7.23
CA ALA A 166 11.07 -10.47 6.40
C ALA A 166 10.49 -10.61 4.99
N ILE A 167 9.19 -10.33 4.87
CA ILE A 167 8.45 -10.21 3.62
C ILE A 167 7.44 -9.06 3.69
N ASP A 168 6.80 -8.73 2.59
CA ASP A 168 5.77 -7.72 2.43
C ASP A 168 6.26 -6.32 2.86
N PRO A 169 7.24 -5.74 2.14
CA PRO A 169 7.70 -4.38 2.43
C PRO A 169 6.63 -3.34 2.13
N GLY A 170 6.55 -2.29 2.94
CA GLY A 170 5.76 -1.08 2.69
C GLY A 170 6.56 0.14 3.14
N ILE A 171 6.80 1.10 2.22
CA ILE A 171 7.68 2.24 2.45
C ILE A 171 6.89 3.50 2.74
N VAL A 172 7.40 4.31 3.67
CA VAL A 172 6.81 5.61 4.03
C VAL A 172 7.88 6.56 4.52
N GLU A 173 7.71 7.84 4.28
CA GLU A 173 8.50 8.91 4.94
C GLU A 173 7.76 9.47 6.15
N ASP A 174 8.51 9.84 7.17
CA ASP A 174 7.99 10.58 8.32
C ASP A 174 7.82 12.08 7.99
N GLU A 175 7.40 12.89 8.97
CA GLU A 175 7.20 14.35 8.82
C GLU A 175 8.49 15.13 8.55
N HIS A 176 9.64 14.49 8.64
CA HIS A 176 10.97 15.06 8.35
C HIS A 176 11.55 14.58 7.02
N GLY A 177 10.85 13.66 6.31
CA GLY A 177 11.33 13.03 5.10
C GLY A 177 12.30 11.86 5.34
N GLU A 178 12.37 11.36 6.59
CA GLU A 178 13.19 10.19 6.91
C GLU A 178 12.41 8.91 6.55
N PRO A 179 13.02 7.99 5.76
CA PRO A 179 12.31 6.82 5.26
C PRO A 179 12.24 5.69 6.30
N TRP A 180 11.10 5.00 6.28
CA TRP A 180 10.82 3.83 7.09
C TRP A 180 10.26 2.69 6.24
N MET A 181 10.62 1.46 6.55
CA MET A 181 10.02 0.28 5.98
C MET A 181 9.22 -0.48 7.05
N ALA A 182 7.91 -0.62 6.82
CA ALA A 182 7.08 -1.60 7.50
C ALA A 182 7.17 -2.94 6.76
N PHE A 183 7.16 -4.05 7.48
CA PHE A 183 7.21 -5.39 6.88
C PHE A 183 6.72 -6.45 7.86
N GLY A 184 6.43 -7.63 7.37
CA GLY A 184 6.12 -8.78 8.21
C GLY A 184 4.89 -9.55 7.78
N SER A 185 4.90 -10.83 8.12
CA SER A 185 3.81 -11.76 7.83
C SER A 185 3.80 -12.84 8.90
N PHE A 186 2.67 -13.04 9.56
CA PHE A 186 2.51 -14.02 10.62
C PHE A 186 3.54 -13.88 11.76
N TRP A 187 4.15 -14.96 12.23
CA TRP A 187 5.20 -15.01 13.28
C TRP A 187 4.93 -13.99 14.40
N SER A 188 5.81 -12.98 14.54
CA SER A 188 5.67 -11.93 15.57
C SER A 188 5.01 -10.65 15.03
N GLY A 189 4.26 -10.68 13.94
CA GLY A 189 3.46 -9.56 13.42
C GLY A 189 4.25 -8.59 12.55
N ILE A 190 3.75 -7.35 12.46
CA ILE A 190 4.28 -6.30 11.58
C ILE A 190 5.32 -5.48 12.34
N ARG A 191 6.46 -5.32 11.70
CA ARG A 191 7.60 -4.58 12.26
C ARG A 191 8.01 -3.42 11.36
N MET A 192 8.80 -2.49 11.89
CA MET A 192 9.37 -1.36 11.16
C MET A 192 10.86 -1.22 11.43
N VAL A 193 11.59 -0.78 10.41
CA VAL A 193 13.00 -0.38 10.49
C VAL A 193 13.20 0.97 9.82
N PRO A 194 14.14 1.81 10.30
CA PRO A 194 14.54 3.01 9.60
C PRO A 194 15.37 2.65 8.36
N LEU A 195 15.16 3.38 7.30
CA LEU A 195 16.00 3.37 6.10
C LEU A 195 16.79 4.66 6.02
N GLU A 196 17.64 4.80 5.00
CA GLU A 196 18.34 6.06 4.70
C GLU A 196 18.32 6.37 3.20
N TRP A 197 18.09 7.63 2.86
CA TRP A 197 18.27 8.10 1.51
C TRP A 197 19.71 8.54 1.23
N PRO A 198 20.25 8.42 0.00
CA PRO A 198 19.60 7.85 -1.19
C PRO A 198 19.84 6.34 -1.35
N SER A 199 20.39 5.64 -0.37
CA SER A 199 20.70 4.21 -0.51
C SER A 199 19.44 3.33 -0.56
N GLY A 200 18.37 3.73 0.13
CA GLY A 200 17.18 2.93 0.33
C GLY A 200 17.40 1.71 1.24
N LEU A 201 18.59 1.56 1.82
CA LEU A 201 18.95 0.47 2.71
C LEU A 201 18.66 0.82 4.17
N ARG A 202 18.76 -0.14 5.07
CA ARG A 202 18.62 0.10 6.52
C ARG A 202 19.63 1.12 7.01
N ALA A 203 19.16 2.08 7.79
CA ALA A 203 20.01 3.12 8.37
C ALA A 203 20.93 2.57 9.47
N ASP A 204 20.48 1.55 10.21
CA ASP A 204 21.23 0.90 11.30
C ASP A 204 20.76 -0.54 11.57
N ASP A 205 21.43 -1.22 12.50
CA ASP A 205 21.11 -2.59 12.92
C ASP A 205 20.21 -2.65 14.17
N THR A 206 19.44 -1.59 14.47
CA THR A 206 18.51 -1.61 15.62
C THR A 206 17.45 -2.68 15.46
N GLU A 207 16.99 -3.24 16.58
CA GLU A 207 15.91 -4.25 16.58
C GLU A 207 14.66 -3.69 15.92
N PRO A 208 14.04 -4.42 14.96
CA PRO A 208 12.83 -3.96 14.31
C PRO A 208 11.68 -3.69 15.28
N LEU A 209 11.11 -2.49 15.20
CA LEU A 209 10.03 -2.05 16.07
C LEU A 209 8.72 -2.77 15.73
N LEU A 210 8.07 -3.39 16.71
CA LEU A 210 6.76 -4.02 16.55
C LEU A 210 5.66 -2.95 16.51
N VAL A 211 4.81 -2.94 15.47
CA VAL A 211 3.74 -1.95 15.26
C VAL A 211 2.34 -2.53 15.14
N ALA A 212 2.21 -3.82 14.78
CA ALA A 212 0.92 -4.52 14.79
C ALA A 212 1.10 -6.01 15.10
N ASP A 213 0.19 -6.55 15.93
CA ASP A 213 0.21 -7.94 16.40
C ASP A 213 -1.22 -8.34 16.77
N ARG A 214 -1.69 -9.48 16.28
CA ARG A 214 -3.01 -10.01 16.65
C ARG A 214 -3.03 -10.66 18.03
N GLN A 215 -1.86 -11.00 18.57
CA GLN A 215 -1.72 -11.75 19.83
C GLN A 215 -2.54 -13.06 19.88
N LEU A 216 -2.90 -13.56 18.71
CA LEU A 216 -3.72 -14.76 18.53
C LEU A 216 -3.02 -15.70 17.52
N PRO A 217 -2.54 -16.89 17.94
CA PRO A 217 -1.93 -17.84 17.01
C PRO A 217 -2.88 -18.24 15.88
N PRO A 218 -2.39 -18.33 14.62
CA PRO A 218 -0.97 -18.21 14.19
C PRO A 218 -0.52 -16.78 13.89
N ASN A 219 -1.16 -15.76 14.44
CA ASN A 219 -0.86 -14.33 14.19
C ASN A 219 -1.02 -13.93 12.73
N ALA A 220 -2.16 -14.30 12.14
CA ALA A 220 -2.44 -14.10 10.71
C ALA A 220 -2.68 -12.61 10.38
N ILE A 221 -1.59 -11.85 10.27
CA ILE A 221 -1.52 -10.44 9.89
C ILE A 221 -0.30 -10.25 8.98
N GLU A 222 -0.45 -9.53 7.86
CA GLU A 222 0.63 -9.30 6.89
C GLU A 222 0.35 -8.11 5.96
N ALA A 223 1.17 -7.92 4.94
CA ALA A 223 1.02 -6.90 3.90
C ALA A 223 0.82 -5.48 4.46
N PRO A 224 1.72 -4.94 5.27
CA PRO A 224 1.60 -3.57 5.75
C PRO A 224 1.79 -2.56 4.62
N PHE A 225 0.92 -1.55 4.59
CA PHE A 225 1.06 -0.38 3.72
C PHE A 225 0.70 0.86 4.52
N ILE A 226 1.57 1.89 4.54
CA ILE A 226 1.33 3.10 5.32
C ILE A 226 1.04 4.27 4.40
N LEU A 227 -0.16 4.86 4.54
CA LEU A 227 -0.60 6.03 3.79
C LEU A 227 -0.61 7.27 4.69
N PRO A 228 0.23 8.29 4.44
CA PRO A 228 0.09 9.59 5.07
C PRO A 228 -1.16 10.32 4.55
N HIS A 229 -2.03 10.82 5.45
CA HIS A 229 -3.20 11.59 5.07
C HIS A 229 -3.62 12.55 6.21
N ASP A 230 -3.85 13.84 5.89
CA ASP A 230 -4.30 14.87 6.82
C ASP A 230 -3.48 14.94 8.13
N GLY A 231 -2.15 14.74 8.04
CA GLY A 231 -1.23 14.81 9.20
C GLY A 231 -1.25 13.57 10.08
N LEU A 232 -1.86 12.48 9.63
CA LEU A 232 -1.85 11.18 10.28
C LEU A 232 -1.25 10.12 9.34
N TYR A 233 -0.79 9.03 9.92
CA TYR A 233 -0.33 7.82 9.23
C TYR A 233 -1.37 6.73 9.38
N TYR A 234 -1.77 6.12 8.27
CA TYR A 234 -2.75 5.03 8.22
C TYR A 234 -2.05 3.74 7.83
N LEU A 235 -1.88 2.84 8.79
CA LEU A 235 -1.31 1.51 8.56
C LEU A 235 -2.42 0.56 8.14
N PHE A 236 -2.46 0.24 6.86
CA PHE A 236 -3.27 -0.85 6.31
C PHE A 236 -2.55 -2.17 6.53
N VAL A 237 -3.29 -3.20 6.85
CA VAL A 237 -2.81 -4.58 7.00
C VAL A 237 -3.82 -5.54 6.42
N SER A 238 -3.36 -6.69 5.96
CA SER A 238 -4.22 -7.82 5.61
C SER A 238 -4.28 -8.78 6.79
N LYS A 239 -5.50 -9.21 7.14
CA LYS A 239 -5.78 -10.13 8.24
C LYS A 239 -6.33 -11.45 7.70
N ASP A 240 -6.13 -12.52 8.48
CA ASP A 240 -6.54 -13.88 8.21
C ASP A 240 -5.75 -14.55 7.07
N PHE A 241 -6.34 -15.39 6.23
CA PHE A 241 -5.58 -16.30 5.37
C PHE A 241 -5.81 -16.00 3.88
N CYS A 242 -4.72 -15.73 3.15
CA CYS A 242 -4.68 -15.72 1.70
C CYS A 242 -4.47 -17.14 1.12
N CYS A 243 -4.33 -17.21 -0.19
CA CYS A 243 -3.67 -18.28 -0.93
C CYS A 243 -4.40 -19.65 -0.88
N GLN A 244 -5.73 -19.61 -0.60
CA GLN A 244 -6.60 -20.79 -0.54
C GLN A 244 -7.75 -20.73 -1.59
N GLY A 245 -7.63 -19.86 -2.61
CA GLY A 245 -8.68 -19.67 -3.59
C GLY A 245 -9.99 -19.25 -2.93
N VAL A 246 -11.07 -19.96 -3.22
CA VAL A 246 -12.41 -19.67 -2.66
C VAL A 246 -12.53 -19.90 -1.14
N ASP A 247 -11.59 -20.59 -0.54
CA ASP A 247 -11.55 -20.83 0.91
C ASP A 247 -10.71 -19.77 1.65
N SER A 248 -10.18 -18.75 0.95
CA SER A 248 -9.46 -17.64 1.54
C SER A 248 -10.37 -16.81 2.43
N THR A 249 -9.84 -16.37 3.57
CA THR A 249 -10.55 -15.54 4.56
C THR A 249 -9.94 -14.15 4.70
N TYR A 250 -9.03 -13.81 3.83
CA TYR A 250 -8.27 -12.57 3.80
C TYR A 250 -9.19 -11.34 3.85
N SER A 251 -8.76 -10.29 4.52
CA SER A 251 -9.49 -9.03 4.63
C SER A 251 -8.55 -7.88 4.94
N ILE A 252 -8.89 -6.67 4.51
CA ILE A 252 -8.11 -5.46 4.73
C ILE A 252 -8.65 -4.70 5.93
N ALA A 253 -7.78 -4.35 6.86
CA ALA A 253 -8.07 -3.50 8.02
C ALA A 253 -7.07 -2.35 8.11
N VAL A 254 -7.39 -1.30 8.90
CA VAL A 254 -6.55 -0.12 9.06
C VAL A 254 -6.54 0.39 10.49
N GLY A 255 -5.40 0.87 10.95
CA GLY A 255 -5.24 1.71 12.12
C GLY A 255 -4.57 3.03 11.77
N ARG A 256 -4.66 4.04 12.64
CA ARG A 256 -4.01 5.34 12.40
C ARG A 256 -3.20 5.81 13.60
N SER A 257 -2.22 6.67 13.34
CA SER A 257 -1.34 7.27 14.35
C SER A 257 -0.93 8.69 13.94
N GLU A 258 -0.54 9.52 14.91
CA GLU A 258 0.12 10.80 14.68
C GLU A 258 1.63 10.63 14.37
N SER A 259 2.22 9.48 14.69
CA SER A 259 3.61 9.14 14.44
C SER A 259 3.71 7.98 13.45
N VAL A 260 4.68 8.02 12.55
CA VAL A 260 4.96 6.94 11.59
C VAL A 260 5.24 5.60 12.28
N THR A 261 5.84 5.63 13.47
CA THR A 261 6.16 4.44 14.27
C THR A 261 5.05 4.02 15.23
N GLY A 262 3.86 4.65 15.15
CA GLY A 262 2.74 4.32 16.01
C GLY A 262 2.74 5.03 17.38
N PRO A 263 1.94 4.58 18.36
CA PRO A 263 1.02 3.43 18.25
C PRO A 263 -0.15 3.68 17.29
N TYR A 264 -0.44 2.68 16.46
CA TYR A 264 -1.61 2.70 15.59
C TYR A 264 -2.83 2.18 16.32
N VAL A 265 -3.95 2.91 16.22
CA VAL A 265 -5.24 2.54 16.84
C VAL A 265 -6.34 2.52 15.78
N ASP A 266 -7.34 1.66 15.98
CA ASP A 266 -8.53 1.61 15.15
C ASP A 266 -9.59 2.67 15.55
N ALA A 267 -10.75 2.66 14.89
CA ALA A 267 -11.84 3.62 15.13
C ALA A 267 -12.48 3.49 16.53
N ASP A 268 -12.36 2.33 17.16
CA ASP A 268 -12.84 2.07 18.52
C ASP A 268 -11.75 2.35 19.59
N GLY A 269 -10.54 2.76 19.16
CA GLY A 269 -9.40 3.06 20.01
C GLY A 269 -8.61 1.83 20.46
N VAL A 270 -8.82 0.67 19.81
CA VAL A 270 -8.07 -0.55 20.09
C VAL A 270 -6.73 -0.50 19.33
N PRO A 271 -5.59 -0.73 20.02
CA PRO A 271 -4.30 -0.76 19.35
C PRO A 271 -4.17 -1.92 18.35
N LEU A 272 -3.49 -1.68 17.22
CA LEU A 272 -3.13 -2.78 16.30
C LEU A 272 -2.19 -3.81 16.95
N LEU A 273 -1.51 -3.43 18.01
CA LEU A 273 -0.73 -4.34 18.89
C LEU A 273 -1.60 -5.27 19.75
N GLU A 274 -2.91 -5.07 19.76
CA GLU A 274 -3.90 -5.83 20.55
C GLU A 274 -5.04 -6.35 19.64
N ASP A 275 -4.74 -6.78 18.41
CA ASP A 275 -5.67 -7.24 17.38
C ASP A 275 -6.67 -6.15 16.89
N GLY A 276 -6.44 -4.86 17.18
CA GLY A 276 -7.22 -3.74 16.63
C GLY A 276 -7.17 -3.69 15.11
N GLY A 277 -8.05 -2.93 14.51
CA GLY A 277 -8.11 -2.68 13.08
C GLY A 277 -9.52 -2.40 12.60
N THR A 278 -9.76 -1.19 12.10
CA THR A 278 -11.02 -0.82 11.45
C THR A 278 -11.13 -1.58 10.12
N PRO A 279 -12.22 -2.35 9.88
CA PRO A 279 -12.40 -3.04 8.60
C PRO A 279 -12.50 -2.06 7.43
N VAL A 280 -11.75 -2.31 6.36
CA VAL A 280 -11.78 -1.55 5.10
C VAL A 280 -12.46 -2.33 3.99
N LEU A 281 -12.05 -3.57 3.77
CA LEU A 281 -12.59 -4.42 2.71
C LEU A 281 -12.56 -5.90 3.13
N ALA A 282 -13.61 -6.63 2.79
CA ALA A 282 -13.76 -8.05 3.06
C ALA A 282 -14.48 -8.75 1.91
N THR A 283 -14.59 -10.07 1.97
CA THR A 283 -15.34 -10.91 1.02
C THR A 283 -16.75 -10.37 0.77
N ASP A 284 -17.14 -10.29 -0.51
CA ASP A 284 -18.49 -9.94 -0.95
C ASP A 284 -18.91 -10.81 -2.13
N GLY A 285 -19.75 -11.81 -1.88
CA GLY A 285 -20.23 -12.76 -2.88
C GLY A 285 -19.08 -13.56 -3.50
N ALA A 286 -18.91 -13.46 -4.82
CA ALA A 286 -17.86 -14.15 -5.56
C ALA A 286 -16.46 -13.54 -5.38
N ARG A 287 -16.36 -12.33 -4.81
CA ARG A 287 -15.10 -11.62 -4.57
C ARG A 287 -14.55 -11.99 -3.19
N VAL A 288 -13.74 -13.02 -3.14
CA VAL A 288 -13.30 -13.68 -1.91
C VAL A 288 -11.92 -13.19 -1.48
N GLY A 289 -11.74 -12.92 -0.20
CA GLY A 289 -10.45 -12.74 0.44
C GLY A 289 -9.60 -11.59 -0.14
N PRO A 290 -10.08 -10.32 -0.17
CA PRO A 290 -9.27 -9.19 -0.63
C PRO A 290 -8.11 -8.90 0.32
N GLY A 291 -6.89 -8.64 -0.23
CA GLY A 291 -5.71 -8.29 0.54
C GLY A 291 -4.49 -8.00 -0.31
N GLY A 292 -3.30 -7.86 0.31
CA GLY A 292 -2.05 -7.52 -0.36
C GLY A 292 -2.14 -6.15 -1.05
N GLN A 293 -2.56 -5.13 -0.29
CA GLN A 293 -2.98 -3.84 -0.81
C GLN A 293 -1.86 -2.81 -0.92
N SER A 294 -2.01 -1.90 -1.91
CA SER A 294 -1.29 -0.63 -2.02
C SER A 294 -2.26 0.51 -2.37
N VAL A 295 -1.83 1.76 -2.24
CA VAL A 295 -2.67 2.93 -2.56
C VAL A 295 -1.87 3.93 -3.40
N SER A 296 -2.41 4.31 -4.55
CA SER A 296 -1.86 5.37 -5.39
C SER A 296 -2.97 6.08 -6.15
N GLY A 297 -2.82 7.39 -6.42
CA GLY A 297 -3.80 8.17 -7.19
C GLY A 297 -5.22 8.17 -6.61
N GLY A 298 -5.38 7.92 -5.30
CA GLY A 298 -6.70 7.82 -4.65
C GLY A 298 -7.44 6.51 -4.92
N LEU A 299 -6.75 5.50 -5.43
CA LEU A 299 -7.26 4.14 -5.62
C LEU A 299 -6.57 3.17 -4.67
N LEU A 300 -7.34 2.27 -4.06
CA LEU A 300 -6.84 1.07 -3.37
C LEU A 300 -6.69 -0.04 -4.41
N ALA A 301 -5.47 -0.50 -4.62
CA ALA A 301 -5.15 -1.70 -5.39
C ALA A 301 -5.00 -2.87 -4.42
N PHE A 302 -5.49 -4.04 -4.79
CA PHE A 302 -5.40 -5.27 -4.01
C PHE A 302 -5.63 -6.48 -4.92
N HIS A 303 -5.36 -7.68 -4.44
CA HIS A 303 -5.87 -8.88 -5.09
C HIS A 303 -7.08 -9.45 -4.34
N TYR A 304 -7.90 -10.23 -5.04
CA TYR A 304 -8.97 -11.04 -4.48
C TYR A 304 -9.07 -12.36 -5.26
N TYR A 305 -9.76 -13.36 -4.71
CA TYR A 305 -10.00 -14.64 -5.37
C TYR A 305 -11.41 -14.66 -5.95
N ASP A 306 -11.54 -14.88 -7.26
CA ASP A 306 -12.80 -14.87 -7.98
C ASP A 306 -13.45 -16.26 -7.96
N ALA A 307 -14.53 -16.42 -7.21
CA ALA A 307 -15.22 -17.70 -7.07
C ALA A 307 -15.92 -18.13 -8.38
N ASP A 308 -16.25 -17.20 -9.26
CA ASP A 308 -16.81 -17.51 -10.59
C ASP A 308 -15.73 -18.02 -11.56
N LEU A 309 -14.45 -17.88 -11.19
CA LEU A 309 -13.28 -18.36 -11.92
C LEU A 309 -12.44 -19.35 -11.11
N ASP A 310 -13.10 -20.27 -10.39
CA ASP A 310 -12.46 -21.33 -9.60
C ASP A 310 -11.44 -20.80 -8.55
N GLY A 311 -11.66 -19.59 -8.03
CA GLY A 311 -10.78 -18.98 -7.03
C GLY A 311 -9.46 -18.46 -7.61
N GLN A 312 -9.42 -18.17 -8.90
CA GLN A 312 -8.27 -17.49 -9.51
C GLN A 312 -8.13 -16.09 -8.93
N PHE A 313 -6.91 -15.69 -8.58
CA PHE A 313 -6.67 -14.33 -8.09
C PHE A 313 -6.82 -13.27 -9.20
N ARG A 314 -7.31 -12.09 -8.84
CA ARG A 314 -7.60 -10.98 -9.73
C ARG A 314 -7.20 -9.66 -9.09
N LEU A 315 -6.82 -8.70 -9.93
CA LEU A 315 -6.67 -7.31 -9.55
C LEU A 315 -8.01 -6.69 -9.16
N GLY A 316 -8.05 -6.02 -8.01
CA GLY A 316 -9.09 -5.06 -7.65
C GLY A 316 -8.51 -3.65 -7.61
N LEU A 317 -9.20 -2.69 -8.22
CA LEU A 317 -8.92 -1.24 -8.11
C LEU A 317 -10.20 -0.54 -7.69
N LEU A 318 -10.22 0.03 -6.48
CA LEU A 318 -11.40 0.69 -5.93
C LEU A 318 -11.06 2.09 -5.43
N PRO A 319 -11.94 3.09 -5.65
CA PRO A 319 -11.75 4.42 -5.10
C PRO A 319 -11.66 4.40 -3.58
N LEU A 320 -10.64 5.05 -3.03
CA LEU A 320 -10.44 5.29 -1.62
C LEU A 320 -11.08 6.63 -1.26
N ALA A 321 -12.20 6.59 -0.57
CA ALA A 321 -12.86 7.77 -0.05
C ALA A 321 -12.55 7.96 1.43
N TRP A 322 -12.78 9.17 1.95
CA TRP A 322 -12.58 9.48 3.37
C TRP A 322 -13.90 9.86 4.02
N ARG A 323 -14.22 9.27 5.18
CA ARG A 323 -15.42 9.56 5.99
C ARG A 323 -15.04 9.61 7.46
N ASP A 324 -15.33 10.72 8.11
CA ASP A 324 -15.04 10.95 9.53
C ASP A 324 -13.57 10.69 9.91
N GLY A 325 -12.62 10.99 8.96
CA GLY A 325 -11.20 10.79 9.13
C GLY A 325 -10.75 9.32 9.03
N TRP A 326 -11.54 8.45 8.38
CA TRP A 326 -11.19 7.06 8.10
C TRP A 326 -11.32 6.74 6.61
N PRO A 327 -10.45 5.88 6.06
CA PRO A 327 -10.57 5.42 4.68
C PRO A 327 -11.80 4.54 4.53
N HIS A 328 -12.50 4.72 3.43
CA HIS A 328 -13.70 3.99 3.08
C HIS A 328 -13.61 3.50 1.65
N VAL A 329 -13.72 2.19 1.49
CA VAL A 329 -13.77 1.51 0.20
C VAL A 329 -15.01 0.64 0.15
N ALA A 330 -15.63 0.53 -1.01
CA ALA A 330 -16.80 -0.30 -1.17
C ALA A 330 -16.74 -1.04 -2.51
N TRP A 331 -17.11 -2.31 -2.48
CA TRP A 331 -17.35 -3.07 -3.70
C TRP A 331 -18.47 -2.43 -4.53
N PRO A 332 -18.33 -2.38 -5.88
CA PRO A 332 -19.45 -2.02 -6.74
C PRO A 332 -20.56 -3.07 -6.57
N PRO A 333 -21.85 -2.66 -6.74
CA PRO A 333 -22.95 -3.61 -6.75
C PRO A 333 -22.67 -4.79 -7.69
N ALA A 334 -23.07 -5.98 -7.30
CA ALA A 334 -23.02 -7.14 -8.17
C ALA A 334 -23.90 -6.87 -9.40
N ALA A 335 -23.39 -7.19 -10.61
CA ALA A 335 -24.07 -6.98 -11.86
C ALA A 335 -25.30 -7.88 -12.02
#